data_cc5eb0fb471316b6bad6c9c8fff5ea78
#
_entry.id   cc5eb0fb471316b6bad6c9c8fff5ea78
#
_cell.length_a   1.000
_cell.length_b   1.000
_cell.length_c   1.000
_cell.angle_alpha   90.00
_cell.angle_beta   90.00
_cell.angle_gamma   90.00
#
_symmetry.space_group_name_H-M   'P 1'
#
loop_
_entity.id
_entity.type
_entity.pdbx_description
1 polymer ?
#
loop_
_entity_poly.entity_id
_entity_poly.type
_entity_poly.pdbx_seq_one_letter_code
_entity_poly.pdbx_strand_id
1 'polypeptide(L)'
;VPKILSRWLPLAIVTLAALWMRTRGLALRPMHADEANQAVKAGELLESGRYAFDPRDHHGPLLYYAVLPVAWLRGQRTLAGLDEVTVRMVPALAGALSVLLLGILAAPLGRWPSLAAAAFLAASPPAVYYSRYFIQETLLASSTLAAFACARQWLRGGRTRWAAAAGACLGLMLASKESAPLFALAALAALLAARPAGGPSMPRNPARGLGAGAAAALAVAALFYSSFGAHPAGLQDALGACGQALARLRGADTGHEKPWWYFLRIFTWQRAGGLVFEEAGFAALVLGGFCAALLRGSPLLRWAAAYSGLVLVALSAVPYKTPWHAVDLAPGFALLAAGAVAALSRTRPGRWAAAAAALTVIGFLGFQADRVTRPYASDPRNPFAYVHSSPDVLKFRPMADGALARSPGGTIRVISEEYWPLPWYFRGLSRVGYWDRPPADCDGALVVASADLADAVRSRLHGAYAESYLGLRPGFVCVVFTPRR
;
A
#
# COMPACT_ATOMS: atom_id res chain seq x y z
N VAL A 1 28.24 -19.75 -16.47
CA VAL A 1 27.85 -18.33 -16.30
C VAL A 1 26.87 -17.82 -17.36
N PRO A 2 27.03 -18.06 -18.70
CA PRO A 2 26.11 -17.47 -19.70
C PRO A 2 24.66 -17.97 -19.61
N LYS A 3 24.42 -19.24 -19.27
CA LYS A 3 23.07 -19.83 -19.18
C LYS A 3 22.27 -19.33 -17.97
N ILE A 4 22.94 -18.99 -16.86
CA ILE A 4 22.29 -18.42 -15.66
C ILE A 4 21.89 -16.98 -15.94
N LEU A 5 22.77 -16.17 -16.52
CA LEU A 5 22.49 -14.77 -16.87
C LEU A 5 21.32 -14.67 -17.85
N SER A 6 21.29 -15.49 -18.91
CA SER A 6 20.21 -15.47 -19.91
C SER A 6 18.83 -15.83 -19.35
N ARG A 7 18.79 -16.56 -18.22
CA ARG A 7 17.53 -16.94 -17.56
C ARG A 7 16.93 -15.82 -16.72
N TRP A 8 17.77 -15.08 -15.99
CA TRP A 8 17.33 -14.08 -15.02
C TRP A 8 17.26 -12.65 -15.59
N LEU A 9 18.03 -12.37 -16.65
CA LEU A 9 18.08 -11.04 -17.27
C LEU A 9 16.71 -10.49 -17.67
N PRO A 10 15.79 -11.26 -18.32
CA PRO A 10 14.46 -10.73 -18.66
C PRO A 10 13.63 -10.37 -17.41
N LEU A 11 13.72 -11.18 -16.35
CA LEU A 11 13.01 -10.87 -15.11
C LEU A 11 13.62 -9.63 -14.42
N ALA A 12 14.93 -9.47 -14.44
CA ALA A 12 15.58 -8.27 -13.93
C ALA A 12 15.15 -7.03 -14.72
N ILE A 13 15.05 -7.10 -16.05
CA ILE A 13 14.55 -6.00 -16.90
C ILE A 13 13.12 -5.63 -16.52
N VAL A 14 12.22 -6.61 -16.38
CA VAL A 14 10.83 -6.35 -15.95
C VAL A 14 10.78 -5.72 -14.55
N THR A 15 11.63 -6.19 -13.63
CA THR A 15 11.71 -5.63 -12.28
C THR A 15 12.24 -4.18 -12.28
N LEU A 16 13.27 -3.89 -13.09
CA LEU A 16 13.79 -2.53 -13.23
C LEU A 16 12.78 -1.59 -13.89
N ALA A 17 12.05 -2.05 -14.91
CA ALA A 17 10.94 -1.30 -15.50
C ALA A 17 9.83 -1.03 -14.47
N ALA A 18 9.50 -2.04 -13.64
CA ALA A 18 8.55 -1.88 -12.56
C ALA A 18 9.01 -0.86 -11.52
N LEU A 19 10.30 -0.87 -11.16
CA LEU A 19 10.90 0.12 -10.25
C LEU A 19 10.81 1.53 -10.85
N TRP A 20 11.19 1.69 -12.11
CA TRP A 20 11.10 2.97 -12.81
C TRP A 20 9.67 3.52 -12.82
N MET A 21 8.65 2.70 -13.14
CA MET A 21 7.25 3.12 -13.12
C MET A 21 6.80 3.60 -11.71
N ARG A 22 7.38 3.02 -10.66
CA ARG A 22 7.02 3.32 -9.27
C ARG A 22 7.77 4.51 -8.69
N THR A 23 8.96 4.81 -9.21
CA THR A 23 9.83 5.86 -8.62
C THR A 23 9.77 7.18 -9.37
N ARG A 24 9.40 7.21 -10.66
CA ARG A 24 9.35 8.47 -11.42
C ARG A 24 8.26 9.41 -10.90
N GLY A 25 8.63 10.65 -10.55
CA GLY A 25 7.70 11.70 -10.14
C GLY A 25 6.98 11.41 -8.81
N LEU A 26 7.67 10.85 -7.81
CA LEU A 26 7.09 10.57 -6.50
C LEU A 26 6.62 11.83 -5.75
N ALA A 27 7.22 12.99 -6.02
CA ALA A 27 6.86 14.25 -5.38
C ALA A 27 5.65 14.96 -6.03
N LEU A 28 5.18 14.54 -7.22
CA LEU A 28 4.17 15.29 -7.99
C LEU A 28 2.78 15.31 -7.33
N ARG A 29 2.42 14.26 -6.66
CA ARG A 29 1.12 14.12 -6.02
C ARG A 29 1.17 14.67 -4.60
N PRO A 30 0.17 15.48 -4.15
CA PRO A 30 0.10 15.88 -2.75
C PRO A 30 0.04 14.65 -1.82
N MET A 31 0.42 14.83 -0.55
CA MET A 31 0.27 13.78 0.47
C MET A 31 -1.21 13.58 0.79
N HIS A 32 -1.63 12.34 0.82
CA HIS A 32 -2.92 11.97 1.41
C HIS A 32 -2.88 12.14 2.94
N ALA A 33 -4.03 12.27 3.59
CA ALA A 33 -4.11 12.38 5.04
C ALA A 33 -3.37 11.23 5.75
N ASP A 34 -3.64 9.97 5.34
CA ASP A 34 -2.99 8.80 5.91
C ASP A 34 -1.48 8.78 5.62
N GLU A 35 -1.05 9.12 4.38
CA GLU A 35 0.38 9.20 4.07
C GLU A 35 1.10 10.21 4.97
N ALA A 36 0.49 11.38 5.18
CA ALA A 36 1.04 12.46 5.97
C ALA A 36 1.16 12.07 7.45
N ASN A 37 0.11 11.45 8.00
CA ASN A 37 0.13 10.94 9.37
C ASN A 37 1.25 9.90 9.54
N GLN A 38 1.31 8.90 8.67
CA GLN A 38 2.35 7.88 8.70
C GLN A 38 3.76 8.49 8.55
N ALA A 39 3.92 9.50 7.69
CA ALA A 39 5.21 10.15 7.46
C ALA A 39 5.67 11.00 8.65
N VAL A 40 4.76 11.65 9.36
CA VAL A 40 5.06 12.35 10.62
C VAL A 40 5.55 11.36 11.67
N LYS A 41 4.87 10.20 11.84
CA LYS A 41 5.30 9.15 12.76
C LYS A 41 6.68 8.56 12.41
N ALA A 42 6.96 8.40 11.12
CA ALA A 42 8.30 7.99 10.67
C ALA A 42 9.36 9.05 11.01
N GLY A 43 9.02 10.34 10.91
CA GLY A 43 9.90 11.44 11.30
C GLY A 43 10.14 11.50 12.81
N GLU A 44 9.09 11.32 13.63
CA GLU A 44 9.20 11.22 15.09
C GLU A 44 10.12 10.05 15.51
N LEU A 45 9.98 8.89 14.86
CA LEU A 45 10.88 7.75 15.08
C LEU A 45 12.32 8.08 14.66
N LEU A 46 12.50 8.78 13.53
CA LEU A 46 13.83 9.16 13.04
C LEU A 46 14.56 10.09 14.01
N GLU A 47 13.85 10.99 14.69
CA GLU A 47 14.39 11.93 15.66
C GLU A 47 14.60 11.32 17.04
N SER A 48 13.62 10.54 17.54
CA SER A 48 13.64 9.98 18.89
C SER A 48 14.36 8.63 18.98
N GLY A 49 14.49 7.89 17.86
CA GLY A 49 14.98 6.52 17.85
C GLY A 49 14.00 5.51 18.48
N ARG A 50 12.82 5.95 18.89
CA ARG A 50 11.82 5.14 19.58
C ARG A 50 10.44 5.34 18.98
N TYR A 51 9.70 4.25 18.76
CA TYR A 51 8.31 4.28 18.34
C TYR A 51 7.41 3.69 19.43
N ALA A 52 6.42 4.44 19.89
CA ALA A 52 5.36 3.96 20.76
C ALA A 52 4.13 3.61 19.88
N PHE A 53 3.84 2.32 19.77
CA PHE A 53 2.70 1.86 19.00
C PHE A 53 1.39 2.22 19.72
N ASP A 54 0.47 2.88 19.01
CA ASP A 54 -0.90 3.14 19.47
C ASP A 54 -1.88 2.42 18.53
N PRO A 55 -2.59 1.38 18.99
CA PRO A 55 -3.52 0.63 18.16
C PRO A 55 -4.78 1.40 17.76
N ARG A 56 -5.07 2.55 18.40
CA ARG A 56 -6.25 3.36 18.12
C ARG A 56 -6.08 4.21 16.87
N ASP A 57 -4.86 4.63 16.59
CA ASP A 57 -4.55 5.59 15.54
C ASP A 57 -3.71 4.97 14.41
N HIS A 58 -2.91 3.94 14.68
CA HIS A 58 -1.87 3.48 13.75
C HIS A 58 -1.96 1.99 13.42
N HIS A 59 -1.46 1.66 12.21
CA HIS A 59 -1.16 0.30 11.79
C HIS A 59 0.22 -0.15 12.28
N GLY A 60 0.65 -1.37 11.94
CA GLY A 60 1.91 -1.95 12.37
C GLY A 60 3.15 -1.10 12.04
N PRO A 61 4.19 -1.17 12.85
CA PRO A 61 5.34 -0.25 12.83
C PRO A 61 6.34 -0.45 11.70
N LEU A 62 6.27 -1.55 10.93
CA LEU A 62 7.26 -1.89 9.89
C LEU A 62 7.49 -0.74 8.89
N LEU A 63 6.43 -0.05 8.47
CA LEU A 63 6.51 1.04 7.50
C LEU A 63 7.44 2.16 7.97
N TYR A 64 7.35 2.53 9.24
CA TYR A 64 8.15 3.62 9.82
C TYR A 64 9.63 3.25 9.91
N TYR A 65 9.93 2.03 10.35
CA TYR A 65 11.31 1.54 10.40
C TYR A 65 11.93 1.38 9.01
N ALA A 66 11.13 1.01 8.01
CA ALA A 66 11.60 0.86 6.64
C ALA A 66 12.02 2.19 5.98
N VAL A 67 11.57 3.34 6.51
CA VAL A 67 12.00 4.67 6.05
C VAL A 67 13.42 5.00 6.50
N LEU A 68 13.83 4.55 7.70
CA LEU A 68 15.09 4.96 8.31
C LEU A 68 16.32 4.75 7.40
N PRO A 69 16.55 3.56 6.80
CA PRO A 69 17.69 3.38 5.91
C PRO A 69 17.62 4.29 4.67
N VAL A 70 16.42 4.53 4.12
CA VAL A 70 16.27 5.43 2.97
C VAL A 70 16.58 6.88 3.35
N ALA A 71 16.07 7.35 4.50
CA ALA A 71 16.35 8.68 5.05
C ALA A 71 17.84 8.87 5.30
N TRP A 72 18.50 7.90 5.93
CA TRP A 72 19.94 7.95 6.22
C TRP A 72 20.80 8.00 4.95
N LEU A 73 20.47 7.21 3.94
CA LEU A 73 21.15 7.24 2.65
C LEU A 73 21.00 8.58 1.93
N ARG A 74 19.90 9.30 2.18
CA ARG A 74 19.64 10.63 1.64
C ARG A 74 20.13 11.76 2.55
N GLY A 75 20.82 11.45 3.65
CA GLY A 75 21.36 12.43 4.61
C GLY A 75 20.31 13.11 5.49
N GLN A 76 19.06 12.60 5.49
CA GLN A 76 17.95 13.16 6.28
C GLN A 76 17.93 12.56 7.68
N ARG A 77 17.82 13.43 8.71
CA ARG A 77 17.93 13.04 10.12
C ARG A 77 16.79 13.56 11.00
N THR A 78 15.92 14.40 10.45
CA THR A 78 14.81 15.04 11.17
C THR A 78 13.51 14.94 10.36
N LEU A 79 12.37 15.07 11.04
CA LEU A 79 11.07 15.18 10.39
C LEU A 79 11.05 16.34 9.37
N ALA A 80 11.60 17.47 9.74
CA ALA A 80 11.69 18.65 8.86
C ALA A 80 12.48 18.37 7.57
N GLY A 81 13.48 17.49 7.64
CA GLY A 81 14.33 17.13 6.51
C GLY A 81 13.74 16.03 5.60
N LEU A 82 12.70 15.30 6.05
CA LEU A 82 12.06 14.28 5.22
C LEU A 82 11.28 14.93 4.06
N ASP A 83 11.25 14.24 2.93
CA ASP A 83 10.46 14.59 1.75
C ASP A 83 9.60 13.44 1.26
N GLU A 84 8.66 13.73 0.35
CA GLU A 84 7.73 12.77 -0.25
C GLU A 84 8.46 11.65 -0.99
N VAL A 85 9.60 11.94 -1.59
CA VAL A 85 10.40 10.95 -2.33
C VAL A 85 10.96 9.91 -1.37
N THR A 86 11.50 10.35 -0.22
CA THR A 86 12.09 9.45 0.79
C THR A 86 11.07 8.47 1.32
N VAL A 87 9.93 8.96 1.78
CA VAL A 87 8.91 8.08 2.39
C VAL A 87 8.26 7.16 1.35
N ARG A 88 7.97 7.66 0.15
CA ARG A 88 7.35 6.89 -0.94
C ARG A 88 8.31 5.91 -1.63
N MET A 89 9.62 6.09 -1.46
CA MET A 89 10.60 5.12 -1.97
C MET A 89 10.44 3.75 -1.34
N VAL A 90 10.02 3.68 -0.07
CA VAL A 90 9.82 2.42 0.65
C VAL A 90 8.78 1.53 -0.03
N PRO A 91 7.51 1.96 -0.22
CA PRO A 91 6.53 1.14 -0.94
C PRO A 91 6.91 0.95 -2.42
N ALA A 92 7.66 1.87 -3.06
CA ALA A 92 8.11 1.68 -4.43
C ALA A 92 9.10 0.52 -4.56
N LEU A 93 10.06 0.41 -3.63
CA LEU A 93 11.01 -0.71 -3.56
C LEU A 93 10.29 -2.03 -3.24
N ALA A 94 9.36 -2.02 -2.27
CA ALA A 94 8.57 -3.19 -1.92
C ALA A 94 7.71 -3.67 -3.10
N GLY A 95 7.11 -2.74 -3.87
CA GLY A 95 6.34 -3.08 -5.07
C GLY A 95 7.19 -3.67 -6.20
N ALA A 96 8.42 -3.18 -6.40
CA ALA A 96 9.36 -3.77 -7.35
C ALA A 96 9.83 -5.16 -6.88
N LEU A 97 10.08 -5.34 -5.58
CA LEU A 97 10.39 -6.64 -4.99
C LEU A 97 9.23 -7.63 -5.19
N SER A 98 7.98 -7.18 -5.06
CA SER A 98 6.80 -8.02 -5.32
C SER A 98 6.78 -8.56 -6.75
N VAL A 99 7.16 -7.75 -7.73
CA VAL A 99 7.27 -8.17 -9.14
C VAL A 99 8.33 -9.26 -9.32
N LEU A 100 9.51 -9.09 -8.72
CA LEU A 100 10.58 -10.08 -8.73
C LEU A 100 10.12 -11.40 -8.08
N LEU A 101 9.56 -11.31 -6.88
CA LEU A 101 9.09 -12.48 -6.12
C LEU A 101 7.99 -13.24 -6.87
N LEU A 102 7.05 -12.53 -7.50
CA LEU A 102 5.99 -13.17 -8.29
C LEU A 102 6.56 -13.91 -9.50
N GLY A 103 7.52 -13.31 -10.21
CA GLY A 103 8.23 -13.98 -11.30
C GLY A 103 8.93 -15.27 -10.84
N ILE A 104 9.58 -15.25 -9.67
CA ILE A 104 10.21 -16.44 -9.08
C ILE A 104 9.17 -17.49 -8.69
N LEU A 105 8.06 -17.07 -8.08
CA LEU A 105 6.97 -17.97 -7.69
C LEU A 105 6.30 -18.62 -8.90
N ALA A 106 6.11 -17.88 -9.98
CA ALA A 106 5.48 -18.35 -11.21
C ALA A 106 6.39 -19.25 -12.08
N ALA A 107 7.68 -19.38 -11.75
CA ALA A 107 8.66 -20.18 -12.55
C ALA A 107 8.19 -21.60 -12.93
N PRO A 108 7.38 -22.35 -12.13
CA PRO A 108 6.87 -23.65 -12.53
C PRO A 108 5.90 -23.65 -13.69
N LEU A 109 5.29 -22.50 -14.00
CA LEU A 109 4.40 -22.37 -15.16
C LEU A 109 5.17 -22.28 -16.49
N GLY A 110 6.51 -22.17 -16.41
CA GLY A 110 7.39 -22.00 -17.55
C GLY A 110 7.96 -20.59 -17.65
N ARG A 111 8.99 -20.42 -18.50
CA ARG A 111 9.73 -19.14 -18.62
C ARG A 111 8.82 -17.97 -19.01
N TRP A 112 8.04 -18.13 -20.09
CA TRP A 112 7.20 -17.02 -20.61
C TRP A 112 6.01 -16.70 -19.71
N PRO A 113 5.25 -17.66 -19.17
CA PRO A 113 4.24 -17.37 -18.17
C PRO A 113 4.79 -16.74 -16.90
N SER A 114 5.99 -17.12 -16.47
CA SER A 114 6.66 -16.49 -15.32
C SER A 114 6.94 -14.99 -15.57
N LEU A 115 7.46 -14.67 -16.75
CA LEU A 115 7.68 -13.27 -17.16
C LEU A 115 6.36 -12.51 -17.32
N ALA A 116 5.31 -13.17 -17.85
CA ALA A 116 3.98 -12.58 -17.97
C ALA A 116 3.38 -12.25 -16.60
N ALA A 117 3.51 -13.15 -15.60
CA ALA A 117 3.07 -12.89 -14.23
C ALA A 117 3.75 -11.63 -13.64
N ALA A 118 5.08 -11.55 -13.77
CA ALA A 118 5.84 -10.39 -13.34
C ALA A 118 5.42 -9.11 -14.08
N ALA A 119 5.23 -9.18 -15.39
CA ALA A 119 4.85 -8.02 -16.22
C ALA A 119 3.41 -7.54 -15.96
N PHE A 120 2.45 -8.46 -15.75
CA PHE A 120 1.09 -8.09 -15.33
C PHE A 120 1.10 -7.34 -14.00
N LEU A 121 1.84 -7.83 -12.99
CA LEU A 121 1.96 -7.12 -11.71
C LEU A 121 2.73 -5.81 -11.84
N ALA A 122 3.77 -5.76 -12.69
CA ALA A 122 4.54 -4.55 -12.96
C ALA A 122 3.67 -3.43 -13.53
N ALA A 123 2.74 -3.77 -14.43
CA ALA A 123 1.86 -2.85 -15.11
C ALA A 123 0.48 -2.67 -14.45
N SER A 124 0.11 -3.45 -13.43
CA SER A 124 -1.19 -3.39 -12.76
C SER A 124 -1.45 -2.00 -12.14
N PRO A 125 -2.51 -1.27 -12.55
CA PRO A 125 -2.83 0.05 -12.07
C PRO A 125 -2.89 0.18 -10.53
N PRO A 126 -3.64 -0.67 -9.78
CA PRO A 126 -3.63 -0.59 -8.32
C PRO A 126 -2.26 -0.87 -7.72
N ALA A 127 -1.51 -1.86 -8.24
CA ALA A 127 -0.20 -2.20 -7.74
C ALA A 127 0.83 -1.09 -7.98
N VAL A 128 0.76 -0.37 -9.11
CA VAL A 128 1.63 0.78 -9.38
C VAL A 128 1.21 1.98 -8.54
N TYR A 129 -0.09 2.29 -8.48
CA TYR A 129 -0.61 3.46 -7.76
C TYR A 129 -0.23 3.39 -6.28
N TYR A 130 -0.55 2.29 -5.58
CA TYR A 130 -0.30 2.17 -4.14
C TYR A 130 1.15 1.84 -3.77
N SER A 131 1.97 1.37 -4.71
CA SER A 131 3.43 1.34 -4.51
C SER A 131 4.07 2.73 -4.52
N ARG A 132 3.31 3.78 -4.81
CA ARG A 132 3.72 5.20 -4.78
C ARG A 132 3.02 5.95 -3.65
N TYR A 133 2.46 5.21 -2.70
CA TYR A 133 1.63 5.68 -1.60
C TYR A 133 2.25 5.20 -0.29
N PHE A 134 2.54 6.09 0.64
CA PHE A 134 3.21 5.74 1.87
C PHE A 134 2.22 5.15 2.89
N ILE A 135 1.74 3.94 2.60
CA ILE A 135 0.87 3.13 3.44
C ILE A 135 1.35 1.67 3.48
N GLN A 136 0.79 0.87 4.36
CA GLN A 136 1.30 -0.47 4.72
C GLN A 136 1.03 -1.56 3.67
N GLU A 137 0.04 -1.39 2.79
CA GLU A 137 -0.49 -2.43 1.91
C GLU A 137 0.56 -3.05 0.99
N THR A 138 1.40 -2.22 0.38
CA THR A 138 2.45 -2.74 -0.53
C THR A 138 3.52 -3.54 0.23
N LEU A 139 3.85 -3.14 1.47
CA LEU A 139 4.78 -3.90 2.31
C LEU A 139 4.15 -5.24 2.75
N LEU A 140 2.88 -5.23 3.11
CA LEU A 140 2.12 -6.43 3.45
C LEU A 140 2.09 -7.40 2.27
N ALA A 141 1.72 -6.96 1.07
CA ALA A 141 1.67 -7.78 -0.14
C ALA A 141 3.07 -8.34 -0.50
N SER A 142 4.12 -7.52 -0.38
CA SER A 142 5.50 -7.95 -0.62
C SER A 142 5.95 -9.01 0.38
N SER A 143 5.69 -8.79 1.67
CA SER A 143 6.01 -9.75 2.75
C SER A 143 5.23 -11.05 2.59
N THR A 144 3.97 -10.98 2.15
CA THR A 144 3.13 -12.15 1.82
C THR A 144 3.73 -12.98 0.70
N LEU A 145 4.15 -12.35 -0.41
CA LEU A 145 4.82 -13.05 -1.52
C LEU A 145 6.15 -13.67 -1.08
N ALA A 146 6.93 -12.97 -0.24
CA ALA A 146 8.17 -13.50 0.31
C ALA A 146 7.92 -14.72 1.22
N ALA A 147 6.89 -14.64 2.08
CA ALA A 147 6.46 -15.77 2.90
C ALA A 147 6.09 -16.99 2.04
N PHE A 148 5.34 -16.80 0.96
CA PHE A 148 4.96 -17.87 0.03
C PHE A 148 6.17 -18.46 -0.69
N ALA A 149 7.12 -17.63 -1.13
CA ALA A 149 8.33 -18.09 -1.78
C ALA A 149 9.17 -18.96 -0.82
N CYS A 150 9.35 -18.52 0.42
CA CYS A 150 10.07 -19.26 1.45
C CYS A 150 9.34 -20.53 1.87
N ALA A 151 8.02 -20.47 2.11
CA ALA A 151 7.22 -21.64 2.49
C ALA A 151 7.26 -22.73 1.40
N ARG A 152 7.16 -22.32 0.13
CA ARG A 152 7.31 -23.24 -1.00
C ARG A 152 8.66 -23.91 -1.06
N GLN A 153 9.76 -23.19 -0.77
CA GLN A 153 11.09 -23.78 -0.71
C GLN A 153 11.21 -24.77 0.46
N TRP A 154 10.58 -24.46 1.60
CA TRP A 154 10.51 -25.38 2.72
C TRP A 154 9.75 -26.67 2.38
N LEU A 155 8.55 -26.53 1.81
CA LEU A 155 7.74 -27.69 1.41
C LEU A 155 8.44 -28.60 0.37
N ARG A 156 9.30 -28.02 -0.50
CA ARG A 156 10.04 -28.78 -1.51
C ARG A 156 11.30 -29.45 -0.97
N GLY A 157 12.04 -28.77 -0.12
CA GLY A 157 13.38 -29.20 0.29
C GLY A 157 13.52 -29.58 1.75
N GLY A 158 12.49 -29.38 2.58
CA GLY A 158 12.47 -29.73 4.00
C GLY A 158 13.45 -28.96 4.90
N ARG A 159 14.20 -28.00 4.33
CA ARG A 159 15.24 -27.27 5.08
C ARG A 159 14.61 -26.25 6.04
N THR A 160 14.82 -26.44 7.33
CA THR A 160 14.29 -25.60 8.44
C THR A 160 14.54 -24.10 8.24
N ARG A 161 15.69 -23.71 7.65
CA ARG A 161 15.98 -22.30 7.35
C ARG A 161 14.92 -21.61 6.49
N TRP A 162 14.29 -22.32 5.57
CA TRP A 162 13.23 -21.78 4.73
C TRP A 162 11.91 -21.65 5.49
N ALA A 163 11.66 -22.54 6.45
CA ALA A 163 10.53 -22.39 7.36
C ALA A 163 10.72 -21.17 8.28
N ALA A 164 11.92 -20.99 8.84
CA ALA A 164 12.26 -19.81 9.64
C ALA A 164 12.14 -18.51 8.81
N ALA A 165 12.64 -18.50 7.57
CA ALA A 165 12.51 -17.35 6.67
C ALA A 165 11.04 -17.06 6.34
N ALA A 166 10.19 -18.07 6.11
CA ALA A 166 8.76 -17.89 5.91
C ALA A 166 8.10 -17.30 7.17
N GLY A 167 8.49 -17.78 8.34
CA GLY A 167 8.04 -17.24 9.62
C GLY A 167 8.48 -15.80 9.83
N ALA A 168 9.73 -15.46 9.53
CA ALA A 168 10.20 -14.08 9.60
C ALA A 168 9.38 -13.15 8.69
N CYS A 169 9.08 -13.59 7.45
CA CYS A 169 8.19 -12.84 6.57
C CYS A 169 6.76 -12.72 7.13
N LEU A 170 6.25 -13.75 7.79
CA LEU A 170 4.96 -13.66 8.50
C LEU A 170 5.02 -12.65 9.66
N GLY A 171 6.13 -12.60 10.40
CA GLY A 171 6.38 -11.57 11.41
C GLY A 171 6.39 -10.15 10.81
N LEU A 172 6.98 -9.96 9.62
CA LEU A 172 6.92 -8.69 8.88
C LEU A 172 5.48 -8.36 8.43
N MET A 173 4.70 -9.36 8.00
CA MET A 173 3.26 -9.15 7.69
C MET A 173 2.51 -8.64 8.93
N LEU A 174 2.69 -9.30 10.09
CA LEU A 174 2.08 -8.89 11.36
C LEU A 174 2.52 -7.48 11.78
N ALA A 175 3.81 -7.16 11.62
CA ALA A 175 4.35 -5.82 11.89
C ALA A 175 3.95 -4.76 10.84
N SER A 176 3.32 -5.16 9.72
CA SER A 176 2.78 -4.25 8.72
C SER A 176 1.35 -3.84 9.02
N LYS A 177 0.45 -4.82 9.23
CA LYS A 177 -0.97 -4.54 9.37
C LYS A 177 -1.71 -5.66 10.12
N GLU A 178 -2.72 -5.26 10.87
CA GLU A 178 -3.60 -6.14 11.64
C GLU A 178 -4.41 -7.13 10.77
N SER A 179 -4.53 -6.88 9.47
CA SER A 179 -5.17 -7.81 8.51
C SER A 179 -4.27 -8.98 8.09
N ALA A 180 -2.99 -9.01 8.47
CA ALA A 180 -2.05 -10.08 8.12
C ALA A 180 -2.55 -11.50 8.42
N PRO A 181 -3.23 -11.80 9.56
CA PRO A 181 -3.78 -13.11 9.83
C PRO A 181 -4.79 -13.59 8.77
N LEU A 182 -5.59 -12.70 8.18
CA LEU A 182 -6.52 -13.04 7.10
C LEU A 182 -5.80 -13.68 5.91
N PHE A 183 -4.71 -13.06 5.45
CA PHE A 183 -3.94 -13.54 4.31
C PHE A 183 -3.20 -14.84 4.62
N ALA A 184 -2.69 -14.99 5.85
CA ALA A 184 -2.05 -16.22 6.30
C ALA A 184 -3.05 -17.39 6.37
N LEU A 185 -4.24 -17.16 6.91
CA LEU A 185 -5.32 -18.17 6.97
C LEU A 185 -5.83 -18.52 5.58
N ALA A 186 -6.05 -17.54 4.70
CA ALA A 186 -6.43 -17.78 3.31
C ALA A 186 -5.37 -18.62 2.57
N ALA A 187 -4.07 -18.35 2.80
CA ALA A 187 -2.99 -19.13 2.21
C ALA A 187 -2.95 -20.57 2.70
N LEU A 188 -3.18 -20.78 4.00
CA LEU A 188 -3.25 -22.12 4.60
C LEU A 188 -4.47 -22.88 4.07
N ALA A 189 -5.64 -22.26 4.06
CA ALA A 189 -6.87 -22.88 3.54
C ALA A 189 -6.72 -23.23 2.05
N ALA A 190 -6.12 -22.34 1.24
CA ALA A 190 -5.82 -22.60 -0.16
C ALA A 190 -4.82 -23.75 -0.34
N LEU A 191 -3.81 -23.88 0.55
CA LEU A 191 -2.86 -24.99 0.52
C LEU A 191 -3.58 -26.34 0.78
N LEU A 192 -4.51 -26.36 1.71
CA LEU A 192 -5.32 -27.56 2.01
C LEU A 192 -6.24 -27.92 0.85
N ALA A 193 -6.92 -26.93 0.26
CA ALA A 193 -7.84 -27.13 -0.86
C ALA A 193 -7.13 -27.53 -2.15
N ALA A 194 -5.91 -27.05 -2.39
CA ALA A 194 -5.14 -27.32 -3.61
C ALA A 194 -4.32 -28.62 -3.57
N ARG A 195 -4.32 -29.36 -2.46
CA ARG A 195 -3.56 -30.62 -2.35
C ARG A 195 -4.09 -31.65 -3.36
N PRO A 196 -3.26 -32.09 -4.34
CA PRO A 196 -3.65 -33.22 -5.17
C PRO A 196 -3.59 -34.50 -4.32
N ALA A 197 -4.46 -35.46 -4.59
CA ALA A 197 -4.29 -36.83 -4.11
C ALA A 197 -2.90 -37.33 -4.56
N GLY A 198 -2.03 -37.67 -3.62
CA GLY A 198 -0.62 -38.01 -3.90
C GLY A 198 0.32 -36.82 -4.05
N GLY A 199 -0.06 -35.64 -3.60
CA GLY A 199 0.80 -34.43 -3.60
C GLY A 199 2.06 -34.57 -2.74
N PRO A 200 3.00 -33.59 -2.82
CA PRO A 200 4.27 -33.68 -2.10
C PRO A 200 4.04 -33.97 -0.62
N SER A 201 4.72 -35.00 -0.12
CA SER A 201 4.66 -35.35 1.29
C SER A 201 5.21 -34.19 2.13
N MET A 202 4.62 -33.99 3.33
CA MET A 202 5.18 -33.03 4.29
C MET A 202 6.69 -33.35 4.53
N PRO A 203 7.51 -32.33 4.79
CA PRO A 203 8.91 -32.55 5.14
C PRO A 203 9.08 -33.58 6.25
N ARG A 204 10.20 -34.33 6.25
CA ARG A 204 10.45 -35.43 7.22
C ARG A 204 10.28 -35.00 8.70
N ASN A 205 10.57 -33.75 9.03
CA ASN A 205 10.42 -33.17 10.37
C ASN A 205 9.57 -31.86 10.33
N PRO A 206 8.26 -31.99 10.09
CA PRO A 206 7.40 -30.80 9.95
C PRO A 206 7.32 -29.98 11.24
N ALA A 207 7.31 -30.63 12.41
CA ALA A 207 7.26 -29.98 13.71
C ALA A 207 8.44 -29.02 13.95
N ARG A 208 9.66 -29.46 13.62
CA ARG A 208 10.87 -28.61 13.72
C ARG A 208 10.79 -27.39 12.79
N GLY A 209 10.29 -27.59 11.55
CA GLY A 209 10.10 -26.47 10.61
C GLY A 209 9.03 -25.48 11.09
N LEU A 210 7.88 -25.98 11.51
CA LEU A 210 6.78 -25.18 12.03
C LEU A 210 7.20 -24.42 13.31
N GLY A 211 7.89 -25.08 14.24
CA GLY A 211 8.41 -24.45 15.45
C GLY A 211 9.39 -23.31 15.14
N ALA A 212 10.35 -23.56 14.22
CA ALA A 212 11.30 -22.53 13.78
C ALA A 212 10.61 -21.37 13.06
N GLY A 213 9.59 -21.64 12.25
CA GLY A 213 8.77 -20.63 11.60
C GLY A 213 7.99 -19.79 12.59
N ALA A 214 7.29 -20.43 13.54
CA ALA A 214 6.55 -19.73 14.59
C ALA A 214 7.46 -18.86 15.47
N ALA A 215 8.59 -19.40 15.92
CA ALA A 215 9.57 -18.65 16.69
C ALA A 215 10.10 -17.41 15.94
N ALA A 216 10.43 -17.57 14.65
CA ALA A 216 10.88 -16.45 13.82
C ALA A 216 9.78 -15.39 13.63
N ALA A 217 8.53 -15.81 13.42
CA ALA A 217 7.40 -14.89 13.26
C ALA A 217 7.17 -14.05 14.54
N LEU A 218 7.13 -14.73 15.68
CA LEU A 218 6.97 -14.06 16.97
C LEU A 218 8.15 -13.14 17.30
N ALA A 219 9.39 -13.59 17.05
CA ALA A 219 10.58 -12.78 17.31
C ALA A 219 10.58 -11.49 16.45
N VAL A 220 10.29 -11.60 15.16
CA VAL A 220 10.24 -10.43 14.27
C VAL A 220 9.11 -9.48 14.65
N ALA A 221 7.89 -9.98 14.90
CA ALA A 221 6.78 -9.14 15.34
C ALA A 221 7.11 -8.46 16.68
N ALA A 222 7.65 -9.20 17.65
CA ALA A 222 8.02 -8.66 18.95
C ALA A 222 9.09 -7.57 18.86
N LEU A 223 10.11 -7.73 18.01
CA LEU A 223 11.14 -6.72 17.80
C LEU A 223 10.52 -5.40 17.33
N PHE A 224 9.65 -5.44 16.31
CA PHE A 224 9.04 -4.23 15.78
C PHE A 224 8.07 -3.56 16.75
N TYR A 225 7.15 -4.32 17.35
CA TYR A 225 6.16 -3.76 18.28
C TYR A 225 6.78 -3.26 19.60
N SER A 226 7.86 -3.89 20.07
CA SER A 226 8.60 -3.40 21.24
C SER A 226 9.57 -2.26 20.92
N SER A 227 9.57 -1.73 19.67
CA SER A 227 10.57 -0.74 19.25
C SER A 227 12.00 -1.23 19.49
N PHE A 228 12.30 -2.48 19.11
CA PHE A 228 13.58 -3.15 19.36
C PHE A 228 13.98 -3.18 20.84
N GLY A 229 12.98 -3.34 21.73
CA GLY A 229 13.14 -3.38 23.19
C GLY A 229 13.02 -2.02 23.90
N ALA A 230 12.99 -0.90 23.14
CA ALA A 230 12.88 0.44 23.74
C ALA A 230 11.45 0.77 24.24
N HIS A 231 10.42 0.00 23.84
CA HIS A 231 9.03 0.17 24.24
C HIS A 231 8.32 -1.17 24.41
N PRO A 232 8.58 -1.95 25.50
CA PRO A 232 8.01 -3.28 25.68
C PRO A 232 6.46 -3.30 25.76
N ALA A 233 5.83 -2.21 26.25
CA ALA A 233 4.37 -2.09 26.32
C ALA A 233 3.67 -2.26 24.96
N GLY A 234 4.34 -1.90 23.87
CA GLY A 234 3.81 -2.07 22.51
C GLY A 234 3.45 -3.52 22.14
N LEU A 235 3.95 -4.52 22.88
CA LEU A 235 3.53 -5.92 22.71
C LEU A 235 2.09 -6.15 23.20
N GLN A 236 1.70 -5.49 24.30
CA GLN A 236 0.33 -5.56 24.81
C GLN A 236 -0.62 -4.80 23.88
N ASP A 237 -0.18 -3.64 23.40
CA ASP A 237 -0.93 -2.81 22.47
C ASP A 237 -1.18 -3.54 21.13
N ALA A 238 -0.20 -4.34 20.65
CA ALA A 238 -0.35 -5.17 19.46
C ALA A 238 -1.46 -6.22 19.61
N LEU A 239 -1.63 -6.81 20.80
CA LEU A 239 -2.74 -7.73 21.06
C LEU A 239 -4.09 -7.00 21.08
N GLY A 240 -4.13 -5.77 21.62
CA GLY A 240 -5.31 -4.89 21.57
C GLY A 240 -5.73 -4.53 20.14
N ALA A 241 -4.78 -4.33 19.22
CA ALA A 241 -5.06 -4.03 17.83
C ALA A 241 -5.87 -5.14 17.13
N CYS A 242 -5.61 -6.41 17.47
CA CYS A 242 -6.38 -7.53 16.92
C CYS A 242 -7.86 -7.46 17.35
N GLY A 243 -8.14 -7.06 18.60
CA GLY A 243 -9.51 -6.87 19.10
C GLY A 243 -10.24 -5.74 18.38
N GLN A 244 -9.57 -4.63 18.11
CA GLN A 244 -10.12 -3.50 17.36
C GLN A 244 -10.38 -3.87 15.90
N ALA A 245 -9.48 -4.61 15.25
CA ALA A 245 -9.69 -5.10 13.88
C ALA A 245 -10.95 -5.97 13.79
N LEU A 246 -11.17 -6.87 14.76
CA LEU A 246 -12.39 -7.69 14.85
C LEU A 246 -13.65 -6.84 15.09
N ALA A 247 -13.55 -5.78 15.88
CA ALA A 247 -14.68 -4.85 16.11
C ALA A 247 -15.06 -4.12 14.82
N ARG A 248 -14.08 -3.66 14.02
CA ARG A 248 -14.31 -3.03 12.69
C ARG A 248 -14.99 -3.98 11.71
N LEU A 249 -14.71 -5.29 11.76
CA LEU A 249 -15.36 -6.29 10.93
C LEU A 249 -16.87 -6.44 11.25
N ARG A 250 -17.31 -6.07 12.47
CA ARG A 250 -18.70 -6.18 12.92
C ARG A 250 -19.61 -5.01 12.51
N GLY A 251 -19.09 -4.05 11.74
CA GLY A 251 -19.90 -3.02 11.09
C GLY A 251 -20.20 -1.81 11.97
N ALA A 252 -19.16 -1.09 12.45
CA ALA A 252 -19.38 0.31 12.83
C ALA A 252 -19.61 1.12 11.54
N ASP A 253 -20.60 2.00 11.51
CA ASP A 253 -20.82 2.98 10.43
C ASP A 253 -19.59 3.89 10.35
N THR A 254 -18.77 3.68 9.31
CA THR A 254 -17.48 4.36 9.15
C THR A 254 -17.47 5.28 7.93
N GLY A 255 -18.57 5.32 7.15
CA GLY A 255 -18.64 6.03 5.87
C GLY A 255 -17.83 5.39 4.74
N HIS A 256 -17.26 4.20 4.98
CA HIS A 256 -16.44 3.46 4.00
C HIS A 256 -17.15 2.22 3.45
N GLU A 257 -18.46 2.08 3.70
CA GLU A 257 -19.26 0.95 3.24
C GLU A 257 -19.38 0.96 1.72
N LYS A 258 -19.02 -0.18 1.11
CA LYS A 258 -19.11 -0.39 -0.34
C LYS A 258 -19.80 -1.72 -0.62
N PRO A 259 -20.48 -1.85 -1.79
CA PRO A 259 -21.15 -3.09 -2.17
C PRO A 259 -20.16 -4.25 -2.32
N TRP A 260 -20.64 -5.51 -2.18
CA TRP A 260 -19.81 -6.71 -2.25
C TRP A 260 -19.02 -6.82 -3.57
N TRP A 261 -19.56 -6.31 -4.68
CA TRP A 261 -18.93 -6.35 -6.01
C TRP A 261 -17.88 -5.24 -6.23
N TYR A 262 -17.56 -4.43 -5.24
CA TYR A 262 -16.65 -3.28 -5.34
C TYR A 262 -15.30 -3.63 -5.97
N PHE A 263 -14.64 -4.70 -5.50
CA PHE A 263 -13.35 -5.11 -6.03
C PHE A 263 -13.46 -5.71 -7.43
N LEU A 264 -14.56 -6.39 -7.78
CA LEU A 264 -14.81 -6.85 -9.14
C LEU A 264 -14.90 -5.66 -10.10
N ARG A 265 -15.57 -4.58 -9.69
CA ARG A 265 -15.67 -3.36 -10.47
C ARG A 265 -14.30 -2.68 -10.64
N ILE A 266 -13.46 -2.63 -9.60
CA ILE A 266 -12.11 -2.04 -9.68
C ILE A 266 -11.27 -2.72 -10.77
N PHE A 267 -11.32 -4.05 -10.89
CA PHE A 267 -10.55 -4.80 -11.87
C PHE A 267 -11.25 -4.99 -13.22
N THR A 268 -12.40 -4.37 -13.45
CA THR A 268 -13.11 -4.49 -14.72
C THR A 268 -13.35 -3.14 -15.37
N TRP A 269 -14.30 -2.36 -14.84
CA TRP A 269 -14.77 -1.15 -15.48
C TRP A 269 -15.16 -0.07 -14.47
N GLN A 270 -14.58 1.12 -14.62
CA GLN A 270 -14.89 2.31 -13.84
C GLN A 270 -15.17 3.48 -14.76
N ARG A 271 -16.29 4.15 -14.58
CA ARG A 271 -16.61 5.41 -15.28
C ARG A 271 -17.01 6.48 -14.26
N ALA A 272 -16.36 7.63 -14.33
CA ALA A 272 -16.67 8.77 -13.50
C ALA A 272 -16.38 10.07 -14.25
N GLY A 273 -17.35 11.00 -14.31
CA GLY A 273 -17.19 12.32 -14.89
C GLY A 273 -16.57 12.34 -16.29
N GLY A 274 -16.98 11.44 -17.18
CA GLY A 274 -16.46 11.32 -18.55
C GLY A 274 -15.15 10.55 -18.70
N LEU A 275 -14.46 10.22 -17.60
CA LEU A 275 -13.28 9.37 -17.62
C LEU A 275 -13.66 7.90 -17.52
N VAL A 276 -12.94 7.06 -18.25
CA VAL A 276 -13.05 5.59 -18.20
C VAL A 276 -11.70 5.03 -17.79
N PHE A 277 -11.74 4.18 -16.78
CA PHE A 277 -10.62 3.36 -16.31
C PHE A 277 -11.07 1.91 -16.39
N GLU A 278 -10.31 1.05 -17.06
CA GLU A 278 -10.70 -0.34 -17.25
C GLU A 278 -9.51 -1.29 -17.20
N GLU A 279 -9.78 -2.50 -16.76
CA GLU A 279 -8.85 -3.63 -16.74
C GLU A 279 -9.54 -4.89 -17.31
N ALA A 280 -10.57 -4.74 -18.13
CA ALA A 280 -11.43 -5.84 -18.61
C ALA A 280 -10.64 -6.96 -19.31
N GLY A 281 -9.66 -6.60 -20.15
CA GLY A 281 -8.78 -7.57 -20.80
C GLY A 281 -7.94 -8.38 -19.79
N PHE A 282 -7.49 -7.73 -18.73
CA PHE A 282 -6.79 -8.42 -17.62
C PHE A 282 -7.75 -9.32 -16.85
N ALA A 283 -8.94 -8.84 -16.49
CA ALA A 283 -9.98 -9.63 -15.83
C ALA A 283 -10.36 -10.87 -16.63
N ALA A 284 -10.47 -10.78 -17.95
CA ALA A 284 -10.72 -11.92 -18.82
C ALA A 284 -9.60 -12.96 -18.74
N LEU A 285 -8.32 -12.53 -18.72
CA LEU A 285 -7.19 -13.44 -18.51
C LEU A 285 -7.20 -14.07 -17.10
N VAL A 286 -7.56 -13.30 -16.07
CA VAL A 286 -7.71 -13.82 -14.69
C VAL A 286 -8.78 -14.92 -14.66
N LEU A 287 -9.94 -14.68 -15.25
CA LEU A 287 -11.03 -15.66 -15.35
C LEU A 287 -10.59 -16.90 -16.12
N GLY A 288 -9.90 -16.72 -17.25
CA GLY A 288 -9.28 -17.83 -18.00
C GLY A 288 -8.29 -18.63 -17.16
N GLY A 289 -7.55 -17.99 -16.28
CA GLY A 289 -6.64 -18.61 -15.33
C GLY A 289 -7.37 -19.41 -14.23
N PHE A 290 -8.48 -18.91 -13.72
CA PHE A 290 -9.36 -19.65 -12.82
C PHE A 290 -9.90 -20.92 -13.50
N CYS A 291 -10.42 -20.80 -14.72
CA CYS A 291 -10.90 -21.96 -15.50
C CYS A 291 -9.76 -22.98 -15.74
N ALA A 292 -8.56 -22.50 -16.12
CA ALA A 292 -7.41 -23.38 -16.32
C ALA A 292 -6.97 -24.08 -15.02
N ALA A 293 -7.06 -23.42 -13.88
CA ALA A 293 -6.76 -23.99 -12.56
C ALA A 293 -7.71 -25.14 -12.22
N LEU A 294 -9.02 -24.95 -12.45
CA LEU A 294 -10.05 -25.93 -12.15
C LEU A 294 -9.97 -27.16 -13.08
N LEU A 295 -9.79 -26.93 -14.38
CA LEU A 295 -9.84 -28.00 -15.37
C LEU A 295 -8.58 -28.88 -15.38
N ARG A 296 -7.39 -28.27 -15.36
CA ARG A 296 -6.09 -28.98 -15.53
C ARG A 296 -4.93 -28.26 -14.86
N GLY A 297 -5.19 -27.51 -13.79
CA GLY A 297 -4.18 -26.64 -13.16
C GLY A 297 -3.08 -27.41 -12.46
N SER A 298 -1.85 -26.86 -12.54
CA SER A 298 -0.76 -27.27 -11.67
C SER A 298 -1.11 -26.98 -10.19
N PRO A 299 -0.50 -27.64 -9.21
CA PRO A 299 -0.74 -27.35 -7.79
C PRO A 299 -0.59 -25.86 -7.45
N LEU A 300 0.39 -25.18 -8.07
CA LEU A 300 0.58 -23.72 -7.90
C LEU A 300 -0.65 -22.94 -8.40
N LEU A 301 -1.16 -23.28 -9.57
CA LEU A 301 -2.29 -22.53 -10.16
C LEU A 301 -3.59 -22.78 -9.40
N ARG A 302 -3.83 -24.01 -8.94
CA ARG A 302 -4.98 -24.33 -8.07
C ARG A 302 -4.88 -23.59 -6.74
N TRP A 303 -3.69 -23.55 -6.14
CA TRP A 303 -3.46 -22.80 -4.93
C TRP A 303 -3.70 -21.30 -5.15
N ALA A 304 -3.19 -20.73 -6.25
CA ALA A 304 -3.40 -19.33 -6.58
C ALA A 304 -4.89 -18.99 -6.77
N ALA A 305 -5.66 -19.89 -7.43
CA ALA A 305 -7.10 -19.72 -7.60
C ALA A 305 -7.83 -19.77 -6.25
N ALA A 306 -7.54 -20.77 -5.42
CA ALA A 306 -8.15 -20.89 -4.09
C ALA A 306 -7.80 -19.71 -3.21
N TYR A 307 -6.52 -19.29 -3.15
CA TYR A 307 -6.07 -18.15 -2.38
C TYR A 307 -6.74 -16.83 -2.83
N SER A 308 -6.68 -16.54 -4.13
CA SER A 308 -7.25 -15.30 -4.68
C SER A 308 -8.78 -15.27 -4.51
N GLY A 309 -9.45 -16.41 -4.68
CA GLY A 309 -10.89 -16.54 -4.45
C GLY A 309 -11.26 -16.31 -2.98
N LEU A 310 -10.53 -16.91 -2.03
CA LEU A 310 -10.76 -16.74 -0.59
C LEU A 310 -10.53 -15.29 -0.17
N VAL A 311 -9.43 -14.66 -0.62
CA VAL A 311 -9.15 -13.24 -0.32
C VAL A 311 -10.22 -12.34 -0.93
N LEU A 312 -10.62 -12.57 -2.19
CA LEU A 312 -11.68 -11.79 -2.84
C LEU A 312 -13.01 -11.91 -2.08
N VAL A 313 -13.40 -13.12 -1.69
CA VAL A 313 -14.63 -13.35 -0.91
C VAL A 313 -14.54 -12.66 0.46
N ALA A 314 -13.42 -12.81 1.16
CA ALA A 314 -13.23 -12.20 2.47
C ALA A 314 -13.30 -10.66 2.41
N LEU A 315 -12.59 -10.03 1.48
CA LEU A 315 -12.62 -8.58 1.29
C LEU A 315 -13.98 -8.08 0.78
N SER A 316 -14.70 -8.90 -0.01
CA SER A 316 -16.03 -8.56 -0.51
C SER A 316 -17.12 -8.69 0.55
N ALA A 317 -16.97 -9.62 1.50
CA ALA A 317 -17.92 -9.84 2.58
C ALA A 317 -17.92 -8.72 3.62
N VAL A 318 -16.76 -8.10 3.88
CA VAL A 318 -16.64 -7.00 4.85
C VAL A 318 -17.27 -5.73 4.26
N PRO A 319 -18.19 -5.03 4.96
CA PRO A 319 -18.78 -3.77 4.50
C PRO A 319 -17.73 -2.67 4.25
N TYR A 320 -16.83 -2.48 5.18
CA TYR A 320 -15.70 -1.53 5.08
C TYR A 320 -14.77 -1.91 3.93
N LYS A 321 -14.68 -1.08 2.91
CA LYS A 321 -13.82 -1.33 1.73
C LYS A 321 -13.12 -0.07 1.28
N THR A 322 -11.82 -0.20 1.11
CA THR A 322 -10.97 0.85 0.56
C THR A 322 -10.23 0.33 -0.67
N PRO A 323 -9.95 1.18 -1.67
CA PRO A 323 -9.40 0.71 -2.94
C PRO A 323 -7.96 0.19 -2.83
N TRP A 324 -7.21 0.53 -1.80
CA TRP A 324 -5.85 0.03 -1.62
C TRP A 324 -5.77 -1.47 -1.34
N HIS A 325 -6.86 -2.11 -0.86
CA HIS A 325 -6.90 -3.57 -0.76
C HIS A 325 -6.88 -4.31 -2.11
N ALA A 326 -7.03 -3.59 -3.23
CA ALA A 326 -6.79 -4.16 -4.56
C ALA A 326 -5.32 -4.62 -4.74
N VAL A 327 -4.37 -4.03 -3.97
CA VAL A 327 -2.96 -4.46 -3.97
C VAL A 327 -2.81 -5.90 -3.49
N ASP A 328 -3.64 -6.33 -2.53
CA ASP A 328 -3.59 -7.68 -1.96
C ASP A 328 -4.10 -8.75 -2.95
N LEU A 329 -4.98 -8.36 -3.88
CA LEU A 329 -5.53 -9.23 -4.93
C LEU A 329 -4.63 -9.29 -6.17
N ALA A 330 -3.96 -8.18 -6.50
CA ALA A 330 -3.22 -8.02 -7.75
C ALA A 330 -2.16 -9.11 -8.01
N PRO A 331 -1.34 -9.58 -7.04
CA PRO A 331 -0.37 -10.64 -7.27
C PRO A 331 -1.00 -11.99 -7.64
N GLY A 332 -2.07 -12.37 -6.94
CA GLY A 332 -2.81 -13.59 -7.22
C GLY A 332 -3.47 -13.56 -8.60
N PHE A 333 -4.07 -12.43 -8.96
CA PHE A 333 -4.68 -12.21 -10.26
C PHE A 333 -3.64 -12.22 -11.39
N ALA A 334 -2.48 -11.60 -11.18
CA ALA A 334 -1.39 -11.65 -12.16
C ALA A 334 -0.86 -13.09 -12.37
N LEU A 335 -0.80 -13.91 -11.32
CA LEU A 335 -0.43 -15.31 -11.43
C LEU A 335 -1.49 -16.14 -12.17
N LEU A 336 -2.76 -15.86 -11.95
CA LEU A 336 -3.86 -16.50 -12.69
C LEU A 336 -3.88 -16.10 -14.17
N ALA A 337 -3.73 -14.82 -14.48
CA ALA A 337 -3.61 -14.35 -15.87
C ALA A 337 -2.43 -15.04 -16.59
N ALA A 338 -1.28 -15.18 -15.92
CA ALA A 338 -0.16 -15.95 -16.45
C ALA A 338 -0.50 -17.44 -16.63
N GLY A 339 -1.37 -18.00 -15.79
CA GLY A 339 -1.91 -19.34 -15.94
C GLY A 339 -2.75 -19.51 -17.22
N ALA A 340 -3.57 -18.51 -17.57
CA ALA A 340 -4.28 -18.47 -18.85
C ALA A 340 -3.30 -18.43 -20.03
N VAL A 341 -2.28 -17.57 -19.97
CA VAL A 341 -1.20 -17.50 -20.98
C VAL A 341 -0.52 -18.88 -21.14
N ALA A 342 -0.21 -19.57 -20.02
CA ALA A 342 0.38 -20.91 -20.06
C ALA A 342 -0.55 -21.94 -20.71
N ALA A 343 -1.85 -21.88 -20.42
CA ALA A 343 -2.84 -22.79 -20.98
C ALA A 343 -3.01 -22.59 -22.50
N LEU A 344 -3.11 -21.35 -22.96
CA LEU A 344 -3.19 -20.99 -24.38
C LEU A 344 -1.92 -21.37 -25.15
N SER A 345 -0.75 -21.31 -24.53
CA SER A 345 0.55 -21.55 -25.16
C SER A 345 0.86 -23.03 -25.46
N ARG A 346 -0.06 -23.96 -25.24
CA ARG A 346 0.16 -25.41 -25.44
C ARG A 346 0.27 -25.82 -26.89
N THR A 347 -0.32 -25.07 -27.82
CA THR A 347 -0.24 -25.28 -29.27
C THR A 347 0.62 -24.21 -29.94
N ARG A 348 1.14 -24.49 -31.16
CA ARG A 348 1.93 -23.49 -31.90
C ARG A 348 1.14 -22.21 -32.20
N PRO A 349 -0.07 -22.26 -32.82
CA PRO A 349 -0.87 -21.05 -33.02
C PRO A 349 -1.26 -20.38 -31.70
N GLY A 350 -1.57 -21.15 -30.66
CA GLY A 350 -1.92 -20.66 -29.33
C GLY A 350 -0.78 -19.87 -28.67
N ARG A 351 0.48 -20.19 -28.95
CA ARG A 351 1.64 -19.41 -28.42
C ARG A 351 1.66 -17.99 -28.92
N TRP A 352 1.38 -17.79 -30.20
CA TRP A 352 1.34 -16.44 -30.78
C TRP A 352 0.12 -15.67 -30.29
N ALA A 353 -1.05 -16.32 -30.22
CA ALA A 353 -2.25 -15.73 -29.65
C ALA A 353 -2.04 -15.33 -28.17
N ALA A 354 -1.46 -16.22 -27.37
CA ALA A 354 -1.14 -15.95 -25.97
C ALA A 354 -0.14 -14.80 -25.80
N ALA A 355 0.90 -14.75 -26.65
CA ALA A 355 1.87 -13.67 -26.62
C ALA A 355 1.24 -12.33 -27.02
N ALA A 356 0.45 -12.31 -28.09
CA ALA A 356 -0.26 -11.13 -28.55
C ALA A 356 -1.22 -10.61 -27.45
N ALA A 357 -2.06 -11.49 -26.89
CA ALA A 357 -2.99 -11.13 -25.81
C ALA A 357 -2.25 -10.59 -24.58
N ALA A 358 -1.18 -11.27 -24.15
CA ALA A 358 -0.40 -10.83 -23.00
C ALA A 358 0.24 -9.45 -23.24
N LEU A 359 0.88 -9.24 -24.37
CA LEU A 359 1.54 -7.97 -24.73
C LEU A 359 0.52 -6.83 -24.82
N THR A 360 -0.63 -7.07 -25.49
CA THR A 360 -1.71 -6.07 -25.59
C THR A 360 -2.23 -5.69 -24.20
N VAL A 361 -2.53 -6.68 -23.35
CA VAL A 361 -3.06 -6.42 -22.01
C VAL A 361 -2.00 -5.73 -21.15
N ILE A 362 -0.73 -6.16 -21.17
CA ILE A 362 0.35 -5.52 -20.40
C ILE A 362 0.55 -4.07 -20.85
N GLY A 363 0.58 -3.81 -22.16
CA GLY A 363 0.71 -2.47 -22.71
C GLY A 363 -0.45 -1.56 -22.29
N PHE A 364 -1.67 -2.10 -22.35
CA PHE A 364 -2.87 -1.36 -21.93
C PHE A 364 -2.91 -1.10 -20.42
N LEU A 365 -2.58 -2.10 -19.59
CA LEU A 365 -2.43 -1.89 -18.14
C LEU A 365 -1.37 -0.84 -17.81
N GLY A 366 -0.22 -0.87 -18.49
CA GLY A 366 0.83 0.14 -18.35
C GLY A 366 0.35 1.55 -18.70
N PHE A 367 -0.43 1.69 -19.78
CA PHE A 367 -1.09 2.95 -20.15
C PHE A 367 -2.07 3.40 -19.03
N GLN A 368 -2.92 2.52 -18.52
CA GLN A 368 -3.84 2.85 -17.45
C GLN A 368 -3.09 3.20 -16.15
N ALA A 369 -2.04 2.45 -15.80
CA ALA A 369 -1.20 2.74 -14.64
C ALA A 369 -0.55 4.14 -14.73
N ASP A 370 -0.11 4.53 -15.92
CA ASP A 370 0.41 5.87 -16.18
C ASP A 370 -0.66 6.95 -15.98
N ARG A 371 -1.85 6.74 -16.50
CA ARG A 371 -2.99 7.67 -16.33
C ARG A 371 -3.33 7.88 -14.85
N VAL A 372 -3.50 6.82 -14.09
CA VAL A 372 -3.89 6.92 -12.67
C VAL A 372 -2.78 7.46 -11.76
N THR A 373 -1.52 7.36 -12.16
CA THR A 373 -0.39 7.79 -11.31
C THR A 373 0.19 9.15 -11.64
N ARG A 374 -0.17 9.74 -12.79
CA ARG A 374 0.36 11.04 -13.23
C ARG A 374 -0.72 12.07 -13.51
N PRO A 375 -1.45 12.05 -14.68
CA PRO A 375 -2.41 13.11 -14.97
C PRO A 375 -3.62 13.12 -14.01
N TYR A 376 -4.02 11.95 -13.50
CA TYR A 376 -5.18 11.83 -12.63
C TYR A 376 -4.80 11.35 -11.20
N ALA A 377 -3.57 11.58 -10.76
CA ALA A 377 -3.05 10.98 -9.51
C ALA A 377 -3.84 11.38 -8.25
N SER A 378 -4.41 12.59 -8.21
CA SER A 378 -5.26 13.10 -7.12
C SER A 378 -6.66 13.50 -7.59
N ASP A 379 -7.03 13.16 -8.85
CA ASP A 379 -8.35 13.47 -9.40
C ASP A 379 -9.42 12.57 -8.73
N PRO A 380 -10.52 13.14 -8.19
CA PRO A 380 -11.56 12.35 -7.51
C PRO A 380 -12.30 11.36 -8.43
N ARG A 381 -12.15 11.51 -9.76
CA ARG A 381 -12.69 10.56 -10.75
C ARG A 381 -11.81 9.32 -10.92
N ASN A 382 -10.55 9.37 -10.47
CA ASN A 382 -9.66 8.21 -10.44
C ASN A 382 -10.11 7.23 -9.35
N PRO A 383 -10.41 5.95 -9.66
CA PRO A 383 -10.92 4.98 -8.69
C PRO A 383 -9.96 4.68 -7.53
N PHE A 384 -8.69 5.02 -7.69
CA PHE A 384 -7.65 4.81 -6.67
C PHE A 384 -7.38 6.07 -5.84
N ALA A 385 -7.79 7.27 -6.29
CA ALA A 385 -7.61 8.54 -5.57
C ALA A 385 -8.74 8.74 -4.52
N TYR A 386 -8.85 7.78 -3.61
CA TYR A 386 -9.92 7.74 -2.61
C TYR A 386 -9.73 8.80 -1.54
N VAL A 387 -10.71 9.70 -1.36
CA VAL A 387 -10.69 10.84 -0.40
C VAL A 387 -9.35 11.59 -0.43
N HIS A 388 -8.75 11.70 -1.62
CA HIS A 388 -7.40 12.21 -1.79
C HIS A 388 -7.35 13.72 -1.57
N SER A 389 -6.22 14.21 -1.01
CA SER A 389 -5.97 15.63 -0.82
C SER A 389 -6.01 16.40 -2.14
N SER A 390 -6.63 17.59 -2.11
CA SER A 390 -6.64 18.51 -3.25
C SER A 390 -5.23 19.01 -3.58
N PRO A 391 -4.90 19.32 -4.82
CA PRO A 391 -3.65 20.01 -5.18
C PRO A 391 -3.46 21.34 -4.45
N ASP A 392 -4.53 21.96 -3.94
CA ASP A 392 -4.44 23.19 -3.17
C ASP A 392 -3.62 23.06 -1.87
N VAL A 393 -3.51 21.87 -1.31
CA VAL A 393 -2.68 21.64 -0.11
C VAL A 393 -1.23 22.03 -0.31
N LEU A 394 -0.72 21.99 -1.54
CA LEU A 394 0.64 22.43 -1.88
C LEU A 394 0.85 23.94 -1.71
N LYS A 395 -0.24 24.73 -1.66
CA LYS A 395 -0.20 26.19 -1.48
C LYS A 395 -0.02 26.60 0.00
N PHE A 396 -0.39 25.74 0.96
CA PHE A 396 -0.36 26.11 2.37
C PHE A 396 1.06 26.40 2.86
N ARG A 397 2.05 25.62 2.48
CA ARG A 397 3.44 25.85 2.92
C ARG A 397 4.01 27.18 2.40
N PRO A 398 3.95 27.52 1.11
CA PRO A 398 4.38 28.85 0.62
C PRO A 398 3.61 30.00 1.28
N MET A 399 2.32 29.85 1.56
CA MET A 399 1.54 30.88 2.28
C MET A 399 2.04 31.05 3.72
N ALA A 400 2.32 29.97 4.42
CA ALA A 400 2.87 29.98 5.77
C ALA A 400 4.24 30.65 5.82
N ASP A 401 5.17 30.24 4.92
CA ASP A 401 6.49 30.83 4.82
C ASP A 401 6.43 32.33 4.51
N GLY A 402 5.55 32.75 3.59
CA GLY A 402 5.33 34.15 3.28
C GLY A 402 4.70 34.94 4.43
N ALA A 403 3.82 34.34 5.21
CA ALA A 403 3.22 34.98 6.38
C ALA A 403 4.24 35.20 7.51
N LEU A 404 5.05 34.18 7.79
CA LEU A 404 6.12 34.27 8.79
C LEU A 404 7.25 35.23 8.38
N ALA A 405 7.56 35.34 7.08
CA ALA A 405 8.51 36.34 6.60
C ALA A 405 8.03 37.78 6.82
N ARG A 406 6.71 38.02 6.73
CA ARG A 406 6.09 39.31 7.00
C ARG A 406 5.91 39.62 8.50
N SER A 407 5.75 38.59 9.32
CA SER A 407 5.58 38.67 10.77
C SER A 407 6.54 37.71 11.47
N PRO A 408 7.85 38.05 11.59
CA PRO A 408 8.80 37.22 12.29
C PRO A 408 8.35 37.01 13.75
N GLY A 409 8.20 35.77 14.15
CA GLY A 409 7.66 35.42 15.47
C GLY A 409 6.14 35.28 15.56
N GLY A 410 5.42 35.50 14.46
CA GLY A 410 3.99 35.20 14.36
C GLY A 410 3.70 33.71 14.45
N THR A 411 2.43 33.39 14.75
CA THR A 411 1.94 31.99 14.86
C THR A 411 1.10 31.62 13.65
N ILE A 412 1.16 30.35 13.26
CA ILE A 412 0.22 29.75 12.33
C ILE A 412 -0.81 29.00 13.16
N ARG A 413 -2.08 29.28 12.92
CA ARG A 413 -3.18 28.63 13.63
C ARG A 413 -3.98 27.78 12.64
N VAL A 414 -4.17 26.51 12.97
CA VAL A 414 -5.04 25.59 12.23
C VAL A 414 -6.21 25.24 13.13
N ILE A 415 -7.42 25.66 12.75
CA ILE A 415 -8.65 25.53 13.54
C ILE A 415 -9.63 24.66 12.74
N SER A 416 -9.57 23.37 12.98
CA SER A 416 -10.38 22.37 12.29
C SER A 416 -10.27 21.03 13.03
N GLU A 417 -11.38 20.29 13.13
CA GLU A 417 -11.35 18.90 13.63
C GLU A 417 -10.56 17.99 12.66
N GLU A 418 -10.63 18.28 11.36
CA GLU A 418 -9.94 17.54 10.31
C GLU A 418 -8.88 18.41 9.62
N TYR A 419 -7.65 18.29 10.04
CA TYR A 419 -6.54 19.11 9.57
C TYR A 419 -5.48 18.34 8.76
N TRP A 420 -5.52 17.01 8.70
CA TRP A 420 -4.60 16.26 7.87
C TRP A 420 -4.84 16.56 6.37
N PRO A 421 -3.77 16.81 5.59
CA PRO A 421 -2.34 16.51 5.81
C PRO A 421 -1.48 17.72 6.25
N LEU A 422 -2.05 18.81 6.79
CA LEU A 422 -1.32 20.06 7.09
C LEU A 422 -0.10 19.86 8.01
N PRO A 423 -0.09 18.98 9.04
CA PRO A 423 1.10 18.74 9.86
C PRO A 423 2.34 18.35 9.06
N TRP A 424 2.17 17.58 7.98
CA TRP A 424 3.26 17.27 7.07
C TRP A 424 3.77 18.51 6.33
N TYR A 425 2.89 19.35 5.83
CA TYR A 425 3.28 20.56 5.09
C TYR A 425 3.86 21.64 5.99
N PHE A 426 3.49 21.70 7.25
CA PHE A 426 4.02 22.65 8.22
C PHE A 426 5.19 22.11 9.05
N ARG A 427 5.68 20.90 8.74
CA ARG A 427 6.84 20.33 9.43
C ARG A 427 8.04 21.29 9.41
N GLY A 428 8.76 21.34 10.54
CA GLY A 428 9.88 22.23 10.71
C GLY A 428 9.53 23.70 10.99
N LEU A 429 8.25 24.08 11.03
CA LEU A 429 7.82 25.38 11.52
C LEU A 429 7.58 25.32 13.04
N SER A 430 8.23 26.20 13.78
CA SER A 430 8.27 26.13 15.25
C SER A 430 7.03 26.65 15.96
N ARG A 431 6.17 27.37 15.26
CA ARG A 431 5.01 28.06 15.84
C ARG A 431 3.72 27.76 15.10
N VAL A 432 3.37 26.46 15.03
CA VAL A 432 2.11 25.99 14.48
C VAL A 432 1.29 25.37 15.60
N GLY A 433 0.05 25.85 15.78
CA GLY A 433 -0.90 25.27 16.71
C GLY A 433 -2.12 24.71 15.99
N TYR A 434 -2.70 23.64 16.57
CA TYR A 434 -3.88 22.96 16.05
C TYR A 434 -4.98 22.97 17.10
N TRP A 435 -6.19 23.33 16.71
CA TRP A 435 -7.36 23.39 17.58
C TRP A 435 -8.59 22.79 16.89
N ASP A 436 -9.33 21.96 17.58
CA ASP A 436 -10.59 21.41 17.10
C ASP A 436 -11.73 22.44 17.13
N ARG A 437 -11.59 23.49 17.97
CA ARG A 437 -12.56 24.59 18.11
C ARG A 437 -11.83 25.92 18.21
N PRO A 438 -12.48 27.02 17.75
CA PRO A 438 -11.87 28.34 17.82
C PRO A 438 -11.50 28.74 19.26
N PRO A 439 -10.22 29.04 19.57
CA PRO A 439 -9.79 29.58 20.85
C PRO A 439 -10.37 30.98 21.08
N ALA A 440 -10.20 31.56 22.27
CA ALA A 440 -10.67 32.89 22.60
C ALA A 440 -10.05 33.97 21.72
N ASP A 441 -8.75 33.84 21.44
CA ASP A 441 -7.99 34.65 20.48
C ASP A 441 -7.64 33.80 19.28
N CYS A 442 -8.04 34.24 18.07
CA CYS A 442 -7.73 33.58 16.81
C CYS A 442 -6.67 34.30 15.98
N ASP A 443 -6.12 35.43 16.44
CA ASP A 443 -5.13 36.19 15.69
C ASP A 443 -3.84 35.39 15.44
N GLY A 444 -3.29 35.54 14.24
CA GLY A 444 -2.09 34.85 13.83
C GLY A 444 -1.48 35.43 12.54
N ALA A 445 -0.23 35.06 12.24
CA ALA A 445 0.39 35.41 10.96
C ALA A 445 -0.33 34.74 9.77
N LEU A 446 -0.88 33.55 10.01
CA LEU A 446 -1.76 32.81 9.11
C LEU A 446 -2.75 32.02 9.95
N VAL A 447 -4.03 32.12 9.63
CA VAL A 447 -5.08 31.31 10.27
C VAL A 447 -5.78 30.47 9.20
N VAL A 448 -5.83 29.17 9.41
CA VAL A 448 -6.50 28.20 8.53
C VAL A 448 -7.67 27.61 9.31
N ALA A 449 -8.88 27.84 8.88
CA ALA A 449 -10.07 27.29 9.51
C ALA A 449 -10.86 26.40 8.53
N SER A 450 -11.52 25.35 9.02
CA SER A 450 -12.54 24.68 8.22
C SER A 450 -13.71 25.62 7.94
N ALA A 451 -14.39 25.45 6.81
CA ALA A 451 -15.43 26.38 6.37
C ALA A 451 -16.58 26.50 7.37
N ASP A 452 -16.91 25.43 8.09
CA ASP A 452 -17.95 25.40 9.14
C ASP A 452 -17.58 26.20 10.39
N LEU A 453 -16.27 26.34 10.68
CA LEU A 453 -15.77 27.15 11.81
C LEU A 453 -15.39 28.57 11.43
N ALA A 454 -15.43 28.94 10.13
CA ALA A 454 -14.91 30.21 9.63
C ALA A 454 -15.61 31.43 10.25
N ASP A 455 -16.95 31.41 10.44
CA ASP A 455 -17.69 32.51 11.05
C ASP A 455 -17.32 32.70 12.52
N ALA A 456 -17.17 31.60 13.26
CA ALA A 456 -16.75 31.66 14.66
C ALA A 456 -15.29 32.14 14.80
N VAL A 457 -14.41 31.81 13.86
CA VAL A 457 -13.04 32.33 13.80
C VAL A 457 -13.08 33.83 13.48
N ARG A 458 -13.83 34.24 12.45
CA ARG A 458 -13.94 35.65 12.01
C ARG A 458 -14.38 36.56 13.14
N SER A 459 -15.35 36.14 13.98
CA SER A 459 -15.81 36.92 15.14
C SER A 459 -14.78 37.06 16.26
N ARG A 460 -13.67 36.31 16.22
CA ARG A 460 -12.58 36.31 17.22
C ARG A 460 -11.24 36.81 16.66
N LEU A 461 -11.25 37.32 15.44
CA LEU A 461 -10.13 38.05 14.87
C LEU A 461 -10.26 39.54 15.24
N HIS A 462 -9.18 40.12 15.80
CA HIS A 462 -9.19 41.53 16.22
C HIS A 462 -8.63 42.45 15.12
N GLY A 463 -7.80 41.88 14.19
CA GLY A 463 -7.24 42.63 13.08
C GLY A 463 -8.06 42.53 11.80
N ALA A 464 -7.66 43.33 10.79
CA ALA A 464 -8.21 43.18 9.44
C ALA A 464 -7.51 42.02 8.70
N TYR A 465 -8.30 41.05 8.23
CA TYR A 465 -7.79 39.90 7.48
C TYR A 465 -8.36 39.85 6.07
N ALA A 466 -7.54 39.38 5.13
CA ALA A 466 -8.00 38.95 3.81
C ALA A 466 -8.31 37.46 3.86
N GLU A 467 -9.38 37.06 3.20
CA GLU A 467 -9.81 35.67 3.13
C GLU A 467 -9.47 35.06 1.77
N SER A 468 -9.04 33.82 1.77
CA SER A 468 -8.93 32.98 0.57
C SER A 468 -9.43 31.57 0.89
N TYR A 469 -9.85 30.85 -0.16
CA TYR A 469 -10.49 29.55 -0.02
C TYR A 469 -9.63 28.49 -0.70
N LEU A 470 -9.26 27.46 0.04
CA LEU A 470 -8.45 26.36 -0.45
C LEU A 470 -9.10 25.01 -0.15
N GLY A 471 -9.18 24.14 -1.15
CA GLY A 471 -9.64 22.77 -0.95
C GLY A 471 -8.61 21.93 -0.18
N LEU A 472 -9.04 21.29 0.91
CA LEU A 472 -8.21 20.30 1.58
C LEU A 472 -8.34 18.93 0.90
N ARG A 473 -9.58 18.55 0.59
CA ARG A 473 -9.97 17.34 -0.15
C ARG A 473 -11.36 17.54 -0.77
N PRO A 474 -11.85 16.63 -1.62
CA PRO A 474 -13.19 16.73 -2.18
C PRO A 474 -14.25 16.89 -1.09
N GLY A 475 -15.06 17.95 -1.21
CA GLY A 475 -16.10 18.29 -0.24
C GLY A 475 -15.62 18.98 1.03
N PHE A 476 -14.32 19.24 1.20
CA PHE A 476 -13.77 19.94 2.37
C PHE A 476 -12.93 21.15 1.97
N VAL A 477 -13.41 22.34 2.36
CA VAL A 477 -12.78 23.63 2.06
C VAL A 477 -12.28 24.26 3.35
N CYS A 478 -11.07 24.82 3.30
CA CYS A 478 -10.52 25.67 4.34
C CYS A 478 -10.64 27.15 3.93
N VAL A 479 -10.98 28.00 4.88
CA VAL A 479 -10.86 29.45 4.80
C VAL A 479 -9.51 29.84 5.41
N VAL A 480 -8.71 30.55 4.63
CA VAL A 480 -7.37 31.00 5.03
C VAL A 480 -7.40 32.49 5.24
N PHE A 481 -7.14 32.92 6.47
CA PHE A 481 -7.11 34.32 6.87
C PHE A 481 -5.65 34.80 6.93
N THR A 482 -5.37 35.86 6.18
CA THR A 482 -4.07 36.54 6.16
C THR A 482 -4.22 37.99 6.61
N PRO A 483 -3.42 38.51 7.58
CA PRO A 483 -3.53 39.90 8.01
C PRO A 483 -3.39 40.84 6.82
N ARG A 484 -4.30 41.81 6.72
CA ARG A 484 -4.15 42.98 5.82
C ARG A 484 -3.13 43.92 6.41
N ARG A 485 -2.30 44.49 5.58
CA ARG A 485 -1.34 45.53 5.98
C ARG A 485 -2.09 46.85 6.20
#